data_feea7f710978581c47e3513b440ffe78
#
_entry.id   feea7f710978581c47e3513b440ffe78
#
_cell.length_a   1.000
_cell.length_b   1.000
_cell.length_c   1.000
_cell.angle_alpha   90.00
_cell.angle_beta   90.00
_cell.angle_gamma   90.00
#
_symmetry.space_group_name_H-M   'P 1'
#
loop_
_entity.id
_entity.type
_entity.pdbx_description
1 polymer ?
#
loop_
_entity_poly.entity_id
_entity_poly.type
_entity_poly.pdbx_seq_one_letter_code
_entity_poly.pdbx_strand_id
1 'polypeptide(L)'
;MMHENEIPTDSTLVRLLLAEQFPRWADLPITVVDSAGTENAIYRLGDGLAVRLPRTEGAVGQVAFEKAWLPRLAPLLPTAVPELIAVGRAGPGYPFPWAISRWIDGSHPATEPAQRPDDHRLARDLGEFVTALREADSTGARAGYRSVPLRTRDATVREWTARATDDVDAPALLAAWEQALDQPDWDGPARWTHGDLIPGNILVEDGRLRAVIDFGTAGVGDPACDAIPAWTFLSAEGRRTFRAAGGFDDAAWARGRGWALTFVSGIDYYRHTNPVMAELGRRAVAEVLADRDG
;
A
#
# COMPACT_ATOMS: atom_id res chain seq x y z
N MET A 1 -6.70 5.67 18.58
CA MET A 1 -7.59 5.36 17.45
C MET A 1 -7.16 6.21 16.28
N MET A 2 -7.07 5.64 15.08
CA MET A 2 -6.59 6.31 13.87
C MET A 2 -7.73 6.97 13.08
N HIS A 3 -8.96 6.46 13.24
CA HIS A 3 -10.19 6.97 12.61
C HIS A 3 -11.31 7.18 13.64
N GLU A 4 -12.22 8.14 13.40
CA GLU A 4 -13.29 8.50 14.34
C GLU A 4 -14.28 7.34 14.63
N ASN A 5 -14.51 6.44 13.69
CA ASN A 5 -15.47 5.32 13.79
C ASN A 5 -14.79 3.94 13.84
N GLU A 6 -13.62 3.88 14.41
CA GLU A 6 -12.83 2.65 14.50
C GLU A 6 -13.43 1.69 15.53
N ILE A 7 -13.61 0.43 15.12
CA ILE A 7 -14.02 -0.63 16.05
C ILE A 7 -12.81 -1.03 16.91
N PRO A 8 -12.91 -0.92 18.24
CA PRO A 8 -11.85 -1.39 19.12
C PRO A 8 -11.62 -2.90 18.99
N THR A 9 -10.37 -3.29 18.86
CA THR A 9 -9.98 -4.70 18.74
C THR A 9 -8.85 -5.01 19.71
N ASP A 10 -8.88 -6.20 20.28
CA ASP A 10 -7.82 -6.73 21.13
C ASP A 10 -7.69 -8.27 20.97
N SER A 11 -6.70 -8.85 21.61
CA SER A 11 -6.46 -10.30 21.57
C SER A 11 -7.60 -11.12 22.20
N THR A 12 -8.37 -10.52 23.12
CA THR A 12 -9.54 -11.16 23.74
C THR A 12 -10.66 -11.33 22.72
N LEU A 13 -10.96 -10.26 21.98
CA LEU A 13 -11.92 -10.30 20.87
C LEU A 13 -11.52 -11.33 19.82
N VAL A 14 -10.24 -11.33 19.40
CA VAL A 14 -9.73 -12.32 18.43
C VAL A 14 -9.96 -13.73 18.93
N ARG A 15 -9.66 -14.02 20.20
CA ARG A 15 -9.87 -15.34 20.81
C ARG A 15 -11.34 -15.75 20.82
N LEU A 16 -12.26 -14.83 21.14
CA LEU A 16 -13.69 -15.10 21.11
C LEU A 16 -14.17 -15.46 19.69
N LEU A 17 -13.75 -14.70 18.69
CA LEU A 17 -14.08 -14.95 17.29
C LEU A 17 -13.52 -16.30 16.79
N LEU A 18 -12.28 -16.63 17.19
CA LEU A 18 -11.66 -17.92 16.87
C LEU A 18 -12.39 -19.08 17.54
N ALA A 19 -12.72 -18.96 18.83
CA ALA A 19 -13.42 -20.01 19.57
C ALA A 19 -14.78 -20.33 18.96
N GLU A 20 -15.51 -19.30 18.50
CA GLU A 20 -16.81 -19.48 17.86
C GLU A 20 -16.73 -20.08 16.44
N GLN A 21 -15.77 -19.61 15.63
CA GLN A 21 -15.79 -19.87 14.19
C GLN A 21 -14.70 -20.82 13.71
N PHE A 22 -13.58 -20.87 14.43
CA PHE A 22 -12.41 -21.69 14.09
C PHE A 22 -11.79 -22.34 15.33
N PRO A 23 -12.52 -23.23 16.06
CA PRO A 23 -12.07 -23.81 17.34
C PRO A 23 -10.67 -24.45 17.28
N ARG A 24 -10.29 -24.98 16.11
CA ARG A 24 -8.97 -25.61 15.89
C ARG A 24 -7.78 -24.67 16.11
N TRP A 25 -8.01 -23.36 16.09
CA TRP A 25 -6.97 -22.34 16.27
C TRP A 25 -7.16 -21.48 17.54
N ALA A 26 -8.22 -21.74 18.33
CA ALA A 26 -8.56 -20.92 19.48
C ALA A 26 -7.49 -20.91 20.58
N ASP A 27 -6.75 -22.01 20.71
CA ASP A 27 -5.71 -22.18 21.74
C ASP A 27 -4.32 -21.70 21.30
N LEU A 28 -4.15 -21.29 20.03
CA LEU A 28 -2.88 -20.76 19.57
C LEU A 28 -2.54 -19.42 20.25
N PRO A 29 -1.26 -19.11 20.47
CA PRO A 29 -0.82 -17.81 20.95
C PRO A 29 -1.28 -16.68 20.02
N ILE A 30 -1.76 -15.57 20.59
CA ILE A 30 -2.17 -14.37 19.83
C ILE A 30 -1.26 -13.22 20.28
N THR A 31 -0.54 -12.62 19.32
CA THR A 31 0.32 -11.46 19.55
C THR A 31 -0.12 -10.31 18.68
N VAL A 32 -0.30 -9.13 19.26
CA VAL A 32 -0.59 -7.90 18.50
C VAL A 32 0.63 -7.58 17.62
N VAL A 33 0.37 -7.29 16.35
CA VAL A 33 1.40 -6.79 15.44
C VAL A 33 1.34 -5.27 15.44
N ASP A 34 2.43 -4.63 15.85
CA ASP A 34 2.57 -3.18 15.72
C ASP A 34 2.75 -2.84 14.23
N SER A 35 1.75 -2.21 13.66
CA SER A 35 1.68 -1.90 12.24
C SER A 35 1.26 -0.44 12.04
N ALA A 36 1.96 0.26 11.15
CA ALA A 36 1.55 1.58 10.70
C ALA A 36 0.30 1.56 9.78
N GLY A 37 -0.21 0.35 9.44
CA GLY A 37 -1.43 0.19 8.64
C GLY A 37 -2.66 0.75 9.35
N THR A 38 -3.45 1.53 8.61
CA THR A 38 -4.54 2.32 9.18
C THR A 38 -5.89 1.60 9.12
N GLU A 39 -6.09 0.69 8.18
CA GLU A 39 -7.40 0.11 7.88
C GLU A 39 -7.70 -1.21 8.61
N ASN A 40 -6.66 -1.94 9.00
CA ASN A 40 -6.78 -3.26 9.61
C ASN A 40 -5.98 -3.38 10.90
N ALA A 41 -6.54 -4.06 11.89
CA ALA A 41 -5.80 -4.56 13.05
C ALA A 41 -5.23 -5.95 12.73
N ILE A 42 -3.93 -6.14 12.97
CA ILE A 42 -3.21 -7.36 12.64
C ILE A 42 -2.76 -8.06 13.91
N TYR A 43 -2.98 -9.37 13.95
CA TYR A 43 -2.54 -10.23 15.04
C TYR A 43 -1.81 -11.43 14.46
N ARG A 44 -0.64 -11.75 15.01
CA ARG A 44 0.01 -13.02 14.73
C ARG A 44 -0.68 -14.12 15.53
N LEU A 45 -1.02 -15.23 14.89
CA LEU A 45 -1.70 -16.37 15.47
C LEU A 45 -0.83 -17.62 15.35
N GLY A 46 -0.25 -18.05 16.47
CA GLY A 46 0.83 -19.02 16.46
C GLY A 46 2.01 -18.54 15.60
N ASP A 47 2.76 -19.48 15.03
CA ASP A 47 3.94 -19.16 14.21
C ASP A 47 3.62 -18.93 12.74
N GLY A 48 2.51 -19.46 12.24
CA GLY A 48 2.26 -19.57 10.80
C GLY A 48 1.05 -18.79 10.27
N LEU A 49 0.30 -18.09 11.12
CA LEU A 49 -0.95 -17.44 10.71
C LEU A 49 -0.99 -15.97 11.14
N ALA A 50 -1.73 -15.18 10.37
CA ALA A 50 -2.12 -13.82 10.71
C ALA A 50 -3.64 -13.71 10.74
N VAL A 51 -4.17 -13.00 11.74
CA VAL A 51 -5.57 -12.58 11.80
C VAL A 51 -5.64 -11.12 11.44
N ARG A 52 -6.51 -10.75 10.51
CA ARG A 52 -6.73 -9.37 10.07
C ARG A 52 -8.19 -8.99 10.29
N LEU A 53 -8.39 -7.97 11.11
CA LEU A 53 -9.69 -7.40 11.42
C LEU A 53 -9.80 -5.99 10.82
N PRO A 54 -10.69 -5.75 9.84
CA PRO A 54 -11.04 -4.38 9.41
C PRO A 54 -11.41 -3.48 10.59
N ARG A 55 -10.85 -2.27 10.64
CA ARG A 55 -11.12 -1.29 11.70
C ARG A 55 -12.38 -0.48 11.46
N THR A 56 -12.72 -0.30 10.18
CA THR A 56 -13.85 0.53 9.73
C THR A 56 -14.66 -0.19 8.67
N GLU A 57 -15.88 0.27 8.43
CA GLU A 57 -16.76 -0.25 7.38
C GLU A 57 -16.13 -0.12 5.98
N GLY A 58 -15.34 0.92 5.73
CA GLY A 58 -14.65 1.14 4.46
C GLY A 58 -13.69 0.02 4.07
N ALA A 59 -13.10 -0.67 5.05
CA ALA A 59 -12.18 -1.78 4.82
C ALA A 59 -12.85 -3.15 4.61
N VAL A 60 -14.16 -3.27 4.83
CA VAL A 60 -14.90 -4.55 4.80
C VAL A 60 -14.81 -5.25 3.43
N GLY A 61 -14.86 -4.48 2.35
CA GLY A 61 -14.82 -5.02 0.98
C GLY A 61 -13.48 -5.66 0.59
N GLN A 62 -12.41 -5.39 1.32
CA GLN A 62 -11.06 -5.88 1.02
C GLN A 62 -10.95 -7.40 1.15
N VAL A 63 -11.53 -7.99 2.20
CA VAL A 63 -11.49 -9.45 2.44
C VAL A 63 -12.16 -10.22 1.29
N ALA A 64 -13.32 -9.75 0.83
CA ALA A 64 -14.04 -10.38 -0.29
C ALA A 64 -13.25 -10.25 -1.60
N PHE A 65 -12.65 -9.10 -1.84
CA PHE A 65 -11.82 -8.84 -3.01
C PHE A 65 -10.58 -9.75 -3.04
N GLU A 66 -9.83 -9.79 -1.97
CA GLU A 66 -8.63 -10.63 -1.87
C GLU A 66 -8.96 -12.11 -1.99
N LYS A 67 -10.05 -12.57 -1.37
CA LYS A 67 -10.53 -13.95 -1.52
C LYS A 67 -10.79 -14.33 -2.98
N ALA A 68 -11.32 -13.39 -3.76
CA ALA A 68 -11.67 -13.65 -5.16
C ALA A 68 -10.44 -13.59 -6.09
N TRP A 69 -9.49 -12.67 -5.82
CA TRP A 69 -8.45 -12.33 -6.78
C TRP A 69 -7.06 -12.85 -6.43
N LEU A 70 -6.66 -12.89 -5.16
CA LEU A 70 -5.32 -13.37 -4.81
C LEU A 70 -5.01 -14.79 -5.28
N PRO A 71 -5.94 -15.79 -5.24
CA PRO A 71 -5.66 -17.11 -5.79
C PRO A 71 -5.39 -17.14 -7.30
N ARG A 72 -5.88 -16.12 -8.03
CA ARG A 72 -5.67 -15.98 -9.48
C ARG A 72 -4.38 -15.24 -9.79
N LEU A 73 -4.03 -14.24 -8.98
CA LEU A 73 -2.86 -13.40 -9.16
C LEU A 73 -1.58 -14.09 -8.67
N ALA A 74 -1.62 -14.74 -7.51
CA ALA A 74 -0.46 -15.33 -6.86
C ALA A 74 0.40 -16.23 -7.77
N PRO A 75 -0.17 -17.13 -8.61
CA PRO A 75 0.64 -17.98 -9.49
C PRO A 75 1.38 -17.21 -10.62
N LEU A 76 0.98 -15.98 -10.90
CA LEU A 76 1.52 -15.13 -11.97
C LEU A 76 2.60 -14.17 -11.47
N LEU A 77 2.70 -13.97 -10.16
CA LEU A 77 3.58 -12.97 -9.56
C LEU A 77 4.92 -13.58 -9.14
N PRO A 78 6.04 -12.84 -9.32
CA PRO A 78 7.39 -13.35 -9.01
C PRO A 78 7.70 -13.37 -7.51
N THR A 79 6.80 -12.86 -6.66
CA THR A 79 6.99 -12.77 -5.20
C THR A 79 5.74 -13.22 -4.47
N ALA A 80 5.88 -13.55 -3.18
CA ALA A 80 4.75 -13.97 -2.37
C ALA A 80 3.72 -12.85 -2.18
N VAL A 81 2.45 -13.23 -2.13
CA VAL A 81 1.33 -12.38 -1.76
C VAL A 81 0.49 -13.09 -0.69
N PRO A 82 -0.43 -12.41 0.02
CA PRO A 82 -1.21 -13.03 1.07
C PRO A 82 -1.99 -14.25 0.57
N GLU A 83 -1.88 -15.37 1.30
CA GLU A 83 -2.68 -16.57 1.09
C GLU A 83 -3.78 -16.61 2.16
N LEU A 84 -5.04 -16.41 1.75
CA LEU A 84 -6.18 -16.52 2.66
C LEU A 84 -6.45 -17.98 2.99
N ILE A 85 -6.37 -18.31 4.28
CA ILE A 85 -6.61 -19.67 4.81
C ILE A 85 -8.07 -19.83 5.22
N ALA A 86 -8.66 -18.76 5.80
CA ALA A 86 -10.06 -18.76 6.19
C ALA A 86 -10.62 -17.33 6.21
N VAL A 87 -11.94 -17.24 6.09
CA VAL A 87 -12.68 -15.97 6.24
C VAL A 87 -13.75 -16.17 7.31
N GLY A 88 -13.65 -15.36 8.37
CA GLY A 88 -14.67 -15.28 9.40
C GLY A 88 -15.78 -14.28 9.05
N ARG A 89 -16.94 -14.49 9.65
CA ARG A 89 -18.09 -13.58 9.60
C ARG A 89 -18.13 -12.69 10.84
N ALA A 90 -19.04 -11.70 10.82
CA ALA A 90 -19.40 -10.97 12.03
C ALA A 90 -19.71 -11.92 13.19
N GLY A 91 -19.34 -11.51 14.39
CA GLY A 91 -19.52 -12.31 15.62
C GLY A 91 -19.62 -11.43 16.86
N PRO A 92 -19.62 -12.01 18.06
CA PRO A 92 -19.78 -11.28 19.30
C PRO A 92 -18.78 -10.13 19.44
N GLY A 93 -19.29 -8.90 19.54
CA GLY A 93 -18.46 -7.70 19.71
C GLY A 93 -17.74 -7.21 18.45
N TYR A 94 -17.95 -7.86 17.29
CA TYR A 94 -17.30 -7.48 16.03
C TYR A 94 -18.25 -7.60 14.82
N PRO A 95 -18.56 -6.47 14.13
CA PRO A 95 -19.63 -6.45 13.13
C PRO A 95 -19.20 -6.84 11.71
N PHE A 96 -17.90 -7.02 11.44
CA PHE A 96 -17.37 -7.17 10.08
C PHE A 96 -16.90 -8.59 9.76
N PRO A 97 -16.87 -9.00 8.48
CA PRO A 97 -16.07 -10.15 8.05
C PRO A 97 -14.58 -9.87 8.30
N TRP A 98 -13.83 -10.93 8.56
CA TRP A 98 -12.41 -10.85 8.89
C TRP A 98 -11.65 -12.00 8.25
N ALA A 99 -10.32 -11.93 8.22
CA ALA A 99 -9.52 -12.90 7.49
C ALA A 99 -8.46 -13.55 8.38
N ILE A 100 -8.19 -14.82 8.09
CA ILE A 100 -7.00 -15.54 8.55
C ILE A 100 -6.18 -15.86 7.30
N SER A 101 -4.95 -15.40 7.27
CA SER A 101 -3.99 -15.64 6.19
C SER A 101 -2.75 -16.34 6.69
N ARG A 102 -1.95 -16.90 5.79
CA ARG A 102 -0.61 -17.37 6.12
C ARG A 102 0.25 -16.18 6.57
N TRP A 103 1.01 -16.38 7.66
CA TRP A 103 2.03 -15.42 8.05
C TRP A 103 3.20 -15.47 7.07
N ILE A 104 3.69 -14.32 6.67
CA ILE A 104 4.88 -14.18 5.81
C ILE A 104 5.93 -13.46 6.64
N ASP A 105 7.05 -14.13 6.90
CA ASP A 105 8.19 -13.52 7.57
C ASP A 105 8.91 -12.55 6.62
N GLY A 106 9.50 -11.51 7.19
CA GLY A 106 10.21 -10.46 6.49
C GLY A 106 10.22 -9.18 7.31
N SER A 107 11.02 -8.21 6.90
CA SER A 107 11.06 -6.87 7.48
C SER A 107 10.56 -5.85 6.47
N HIS A 108 10.05 -4.71 6.94
CA HIS A 108 9.75 -3.59 6.05
C HIS A 108 11.05 -2.94 5.56
N PRO A 109 11.09 -2.42 4.32
CA PRO A 109 12.27 -1.71 3.84
C PRO A 109 12.51 -0.47 4.70
N ALA A 110 13.79 -0.23 5.01
CA ALA A 110 14.18 0.99 5.71
C ALA A 110 13.80 2.22 4.88
N THR A 111 13.25 3.22 5.54
CA THR A 111 12.93 4.50 4.88
C THR A 111 14.11 5.47 4.89
N GLU A 112 15.00 5.36 5.88
CA GLU A 112 16.19 6.22 5.99
C GLU A 112 17.27 5.84 4.97
N PRO A 113 17.75 6.76 4.12
CA PRO A 113 18.77 6.49 3.11
C PRO A 113 20.07 5.88 3.66
N ALA A 114 20.51 6.34 4.85
CA ALA A 114 21.71 5.83 5.51
C ALA A 114 21.63 4.35 5.91
N GLN A 115 20.43 3.80 6.01
CA GLN A 115 20.20 2.39 6.36
C GLN A 115 20.05 1.48 5.13
N ARG A 116 20.13 2.04 3.92
CA ARG A 116 19.96 1.35 2.63
C ARG A 116 21.12 1.65 1.69
N PRO A 117 22.29 1.06 1.90
CA PRO A 117 23.45 1.33 1.06
C PRO A 117 23.27 0.86 -0.40
N ASP A 118 22.42 -0.14 -0.64
CA ASP A 118 22.15 -0.71 -1.97
C ASP A 118 20.73 -1.28 -2.03
N ASP A 119 19.85 -0.57 -2.74
CA ASP A 119 18.46 -0.99 -2.97
C ASP A 119 18.18 -1.46 -4.41
N HIS A 120 19.23 -1.62 -5.24
CA HIS A 120 19.07 -2.03 -6.65
C HIS A 120 18.32 -3.35 -6.83
N ARG A 121 18.58 -4.33 -5.96
CA ARG A 121 17.94 -5.64 -6.04
C ARG A 121 16.44 -5.52 -5.73
N LEU A 122 16.12 -4.83 -4.62
CA LEU A 122 14.73 -4.56 -4.24
C LEU A 122 14.01 -3.76 -5.33
N ALA A 123 14.64 -2.73 -5.86
CA ALA A 123 14.09 -1.88 -6.92
C ALA A 123 13.78 -2.67 -8.19
N ARG A 124 14.68 -3.58 -8.59
CA ARG A 124 14.46 -4.48 -9.73
C ARG A 124 13.31 -5.43 -9.47
N ASP A 125 13.31 -6.11 -8.32
CA ASP A 125 12.26 -7.05 -7.94
C ASP A 125 10.87 -6.39 -7.92
N LEU A 126 10.78 -5.16 -7.41
CA LEU A 126 9.55 -4.36 -7.45
C LEU A 126 9.13 -4.01 -8.88
N GLY A 127 10.08 -3.66 -9.74
CA GLY A 127 9.81 -3.42 -11.16
C GLY A 127 9.27 -4.66 -11.87
N GLU A 128 9.88 -5.81 -11.63
CA GLU A 128 9.42 -7.09 -12.15
C GLU A 128 8.03 -7.47 -11.60
N PHE A 129 7.77 -7.19 -10.31
CA PHE A 129 6.46 -7.40 -9.70
C PHE A 129 5.36 -6.56 -10.37
N VAL A 130 5.56 -5.25 -10.52
CA VAL A 130 4.53 -4.39 -11.15
C VAL A 130 4.32 -4.74 -12.62
N THR A 131 5.36 -5.17 -13.32
CA THR A 131 5.25 -5.63 -14.71
C THR A 131 4.40 -6.91 -14.79
N ALA A 132 4.70 -7.91 -13.97
CA ALA A 132 3.94 -9.15 -13.92
C ALA A 132 2.47 -8.92 -13.53
N LEU A 133 2.23 -8.01 -12.56
CA LEU A 133 0.88 -7.66 -12.14
C LEU A 133 0.07 -7.03 -13.28
N ARG A 134 0.66 -6.11 -14.06
CA ARG A 134 0.02 -5.46 -15.21
C ARG A 134 -0.36 -6.43 -16.33
N GLU A 135 0.35 -7.54 -16.47
CA GLU A 135 0.10 -8.56 -17.50
C GLU A 135 -1.00 -9.53 -17.13
N ALA A 136 -1.42 -9.59 -15.86
CA ALA A 136 -2.47 -10.47 -15.41
C ALA A 136 -3.83 -10.13 -16.07
N ASP A 137 -4.64 -11.17 -16.32
CA ASP A 137 -5.98 -10.98 -16.87
C ASP A 137 -6.84 -10.10 -15.94
N SER A 138 -7.32 -8.99 -16.49
CA SER A 138 -8.11 -7.97 -15.80
C SER A 138 -9.62 -8.13 -15.97
N THR A 139 -10.08 -9.17 -16.65
CA THR A 139 -11.49 -9.39 -16.96
C THR A 139 -12.34 -9.51 -15.69
N GLY A 140 -13.30 -8.60 -15.51
CA GLY A 140 -14.19 -8.57 -14.35
C GLY A 140 -13.59 -7.96 -13.09
N ALA A 141 -12.37 -7.40 -13.16
CA ALA A 141 -11.78 -6.69 -12.05
C ALA A 141 -12.41 -5.30 -11.85
N ARG A 142 -12.48 -4.85 -10.60
CA ARG A 142 -12.94 -3.49 -10.27
C ARG A 142 -11.86 -2.46 -10.59
N ALA A 143 -12.26 -1.19 -10.75
CA ALA A 143 -11.31 -0.08 -10.77
C ALA A 143 -10.51 -0.03 -9.44
N GLY A 144 -9.22 0.23 -9.53
CA GLY A 144 -8.37 0.41 -8.36
C GLY A 144 -8.56 1.78 -7.71
N TYR A 145 -8.28 1.89 -6.43
CA TYR A 145 -8.47 3.14 -5.67
C TYR A 145 -7.63 4.30 -6.22
N ARG A 146 -6.39 4.02 -6.64
CA ARG A 146 -5.47 4.99 -7.25
C ARG A 146 -5.28 4.80 -8.76
N SER A 147 -6.00 3.88 -9.39
CA SER A 147 -5.88 3.62 -10.84
C SER A 147 -6.84 4.47 -11.68
N VAL A 148 -7.24 5.61 -11.15
CA VAL A 148 -8.14 6.61 -11.78
C VAL A 148 -7.31 7.77 -12.34
N PRO A 149 -7.86 8.62 -13.20
CA PRO A 149 -7.14 9.80 -13.68
C PRO A 149 -6.65 10.67 -12.51
N LEU A 150 -5.36 11.06 -12.56
CA LEU A 150 -4.70 11.81 -11.48
C LEU A 150 -5.46 13.09 -11.11
N ARG A 151 -6.07 13.75 -12.09
CA ARG A 151 -6.87 14.98 -11.90
C ARG A 151 -8.03 14.83 -10.92
N THR A 152 -8.50 13.59 -10.66
CA THR A 152 -9.53 13.34 -9.64
C THR A 152 -9.07 13.68 -8.22
N ARG A 153 -7.77 13.85 -8.01
CA ARG A 153 -7.14 14.20 -6.73
C ARG A 153 -6.83 15.69 -6.58
N ASP A 154 -7.07 16.51 -7.62
CA ASP A 154 -6.64 17.91 -7.66
C ASP A 154 -7.14 18.73 -6.46
N ALA A 155 -8.44 18.73 -6.20
CA ALA A 155 -9.01 19.46 -5.08
C ALA A 155 -8.42 19.01 -3.74
N THR A 156 -8.23 17.69 -3.55
CA THR A 156 -7.66 17.13 -2.32
C THR A 156 -6.20 17.55 -2.13
N VAL A 157 -5.38 17.45 -3.17
CA VAL A 157 -3.97 17.85 -3.08
C VAL A 157 -3.83 19.33 -2.75
N ARG A 158 -4.58 20.21 -3.41
CA ARG A 158 -4.55 21.66 -3.13
C ARG A 158 -5.00 21.97 -1.71
N GLU A 159 -6.08 21.34 -1.25
CA GLU A 159 -6.58 21.53 0.12
C GLU A 159 -5.54 21.14 1.17
N TRP A 160 -4.96 19.95 1.04
CA TRP A 160 -4.00 19.45 2.03
C TRP A 160 -2.64 20.16 1.93
N THR A 161 -2.22 20.61 0.74
CA THR A 161 -1.04 21.46 0.58
C THR A 161 -1.21 22.78 1.35
N ALA A 162 -2.40 23.38 1.28
CA ALA A 162 -2.68 24.62 2.02
C ALA A 162 -2.65 24.44 3.55
N ARG A 163 -2.89 23.22 4.05
CA ARG A 163 -2.78 22.88 5.48
C ARG A 163 -1.37 22.53 5.93
N ALA A 164 -0.52 22.07 5.01
CA ALA A 164 0.83 21.57 5.29
C ALA A 164 1.94 22.63 5.02
N THR A 165 1.62 23.92 4.96
CA THR A 165 2.57 24.99 4.58
C THR A 165 3.78 25.12 5.49
N ASP A 166 3.68 24.68 6.74
CA ASP A 166 4.81 24.67 7.69
C ASP A 166 5.74 23.45 7.50
N ASP A 167 5.27 22.44 6.77
CA ASP A 167 5.98 21.17 6.56
C ASP A 167 6.59 21.04 5.16
N VAL A 168 6.07 21.76 4.16
CA VAL A 168 6.46 21.62 2.75
C VAL A 168 6.58 22.97 2.04
N ASP A 169 7.40 23.03 0.98
CA ASP A 169 7.39 24.14 0.03
C ASP A 169 6.14 24.06 -0.85
N ALA A 170 5.05 24.68 -0.39
CA ALA A 170 3.75 24.60 -1.05
C ALA A 170 3.76 25.13 -2.50
N PRO A 171 4.43 26.27 -2.84
CA PRO A 171 4.59 26.70 -4.20
C PRO A 171 5.29 25.68 -5.10
N ALA A 172 6.40 25.09 -4.64
CA ALA A 172 7.15 24.09 -5.39
C ALA A 172 6.34 22.79 -5.57
N LEU A 173 5.61 22.35 -4.52
CA LEU A 173 4.73 21.19 -4.58
C LEU A 173 3.65 21.38 -5.63
N LEU A 174 2.95 22.54 -5.61
CA LEU A 174 1.89 22.83 -6.57
C LEU A 174 2.43 22.94 -8.01
N ALA A 175 3.62 23.49 -8.21
CA ALA A 175 4.25 23.52 -9.52
C ALA A 175 4.56 22.10 -10.03
N ALA A 176 5.09 21.20 -9.18
CA ALA A 176 5.32 19.80 -9.52
C ALA A 176 3.99 19.03 -9.77
N TRP A 177 2.95 19.36 -9.02
CA TRP A 177 1.61 18.82 -9.22
C TRP A 177 1.03 19.19 -10.59
N GLU A 178 1.11 20.46 -10.98
CA GLU A 178 0.66 20.92 -12.32
C GLU A 178 1.41 20.20 -13.44
N GLN A 179 2.73 20.04 -13.31
CA GLN A 179 3.51 19.28 -14.32
C GLN A 179 3.02 17.84 -14.47
N ALA A 180 2.59 17.21 -13.37
CA ALA A 180 2.03 15.86 -13.41
C ALA A 180 0.62 15.85 -14.06
N LEU A 181 -0.20 16.89 -13.81
CA LEU A 181 -1.53 17.05 -14.42
C LEU A 181 -1.49 17.39 -15.91
N ASP A 182 -0.40 18.02 -16.38
CA ASP A 182 -0.20 18.36 -17.79
C ASP A 182 0.08 17.11 -18.66
N GLN A 183 0.40 15.98 -18.02
CA GLN A 183 0.58 14.73 -18.76
C GLN A 183 -0.77 14.20 -19.28
N PRO A 184 -0.78 13.57 -20.46
CA PRO A 184 -1.98 12.92 -20.97
C PRO A 184 -2.47 11.86 -19.98
N ASP A 185 -3.79 11.78 -19.81
CA ASP A 185 -4.40 10.68 -19.07
C ASP A 185 -4.07 9.34 -19.74
N TRP A 186 -4.10 8.27 -18.95
CA TRP A 186 -3.94 6.93 -19.48
C TRP A 186 -5.12 6.59 -20.42
N ASP A 187 -4.82 6.29 -21.66
CA ASP A 187 -5.78 5.91 -22.71
C ASP A 187 -5.64 4.44 -23.16
N GLY A 188 -4.68 3.72 -22.55
CA GLY A 188 -4.46 2.31 -22.81
C GLY A 188 -5.47 1.40 -22.13
N PRO A 189 -5.37 0.08 -22.33
CA PRO A 189 -6.23 -0.88 -21.64
C PRO A 189 -6.03 -0.78 -20.12
N ALA A 190 -7.12 -0.98 -19.37
CA ALA A 190 -7.06 -1.01 -17.92
C ALA A 190 -6.12 -2.13 -17.45
N ARG A 191 -5.09 -1.78 -16.69
CA ARG A 191 -4.06 -2.69 -16.18
C ARG A 191 -4.23 -2.90 -14.69
N TRP A 192 -3.89 -4.10 -14.20
CA TRP A 192 -3.81 -4.32 -12.78
C TRP A 192 -2.80 -3.40 -12.12
N THR A 193 -3.16 -2.91 -10.95
CA THR A 193 -2.31 -2.15 -10.05
C THR A 193 -2.51 -2.62 -8.62
N HIS A 194 -1.48 -2.50 -7.81
CA HIS A 194 -1.59 -2.61 -6.36
C HIS A 194 -2.20 -1.33 -5.77
N GLY A 195 -1.72 -0.19 -6.24
CA GLY A 195 -2.22 1.13 -5.87
C GLY A 195 -1.77 1.64 -4.49
N ASP A 196 -1.00 0.85 -3.72
CA ASP A 196 -0.51 1.24 -2.39
C ASP A 196 0.84 0.57 -2.05
N LEU A 197 1.80 0.65 -2.99
CA LEU A 197 3.15 0.11 -2.80
C LEU A 197 3.99 1.04 -1.91
N ILE A 198 3.64 1.11 -0.64
CA ILE A 198 4.36 1.88 0.39
C ILE A 198 5.21 0.93 1.27
N PRO A 199 6.18 1.44 2.07
CA PRO A 199 7.04 0.59 2.90
C PRO A 199 6.28 -0.42 3.76
N GLY A 200 5.16 -0.02 4.36
CA GLY A 200 4.33 -0.88 5.21
C GLY A 200 3.71 -2.08 4.50
N ASN A 201 3.61 -2.05 3.17
CA ASN A 201 3.02 -3.11 2.35
C ASN A 201 4.08 -3.95 1.61
N ILE A 202 5.36 -3.69 1.86
CA ILE A 202 6.50 -4.41 1.28
C ILE A 202 7.22 -5.19 2.38
N LEU A 203 7.48 -6.47 2.15
CA LEU A 203 8.34 -7.29 3.00
C LEU A 203 9.63 -7.62 2.26
N VAL A 204 10.75 -7.47 2.94
CA VAL A 204 12.09 -7.72 2.42
C VAL A 204 12.83 -8.77 3.26
N GLU A 205 13.66 -9.54 2.59
CA GLU A 205 14.58 -10.50 3.18
C GLU A 205 15.89 -10.45 2.38
N ASP A 206 17.02 -10.30 3.05
CA ASP A 206 18.36 -10.23 2.44
C ASP A 206 18.48 -9.19 1.30
N GLY A 207 17.82 -8.05 1.43
CA GLY A 207 17.82 -6.97 0.43
C GLY A 207 17.00 -7.26 -0.82
N ARG A 208 16.16 -8.31 -0.83
CA ARG A 208 15.28 -8.71 -1.92
C ARG A 208 13.81 -8.55 -1.52
N LEU A 209 12.96 -8.39 -2.50
CA LEU A 209 11.51 -8.42 -2.31
C LEU A 209 11.06 -9.83 -1.90
N ARG A 210 10.58 -9.96 -0.67
CA ARG A 210 10.05 -11.23 -0.13
C ARG A 210 8.55 -11.37 -0.40
N ALA A 211 7.78 -10.31 -0.15
CA ALA A 211 6.35 -10.29 -0.39
C ALA A 211 5.81 -8.88 -0.59
N VAL A 212 4.67 -8.80 -1.27
CA VAL A 212 3.80 -7.62 -1.31
C VAL A 212 2.49 -7.99 -0.62
N ILE A 213 2.06 -7.17 0.34
CA ILE A 213 0.86 -7.42 1.16
C ILE A 213 -0.14 -6.28 1.03
N ASP A 214 -1.36 -6.49 1.53
CA ASP A 214 -2.47 -5.52 1.53
C ASP A 214 -2.95 -5.09 0.14
N PHE A 215 -3.68 -5.98 -0.52
CA PHE A 215 -4.31 -5.73 -1.83
C PHE A 215 -5.67 -5.02 -1.72
N GLY A 216 -5.97 -4.41 -0.59
CA GLY A 216 -7.26 -3.73 -0.35
C GLY A 216 -7.59 -2.63 -1.35
N THR A 217 -6.58 -1.91 -1.84
CA THR A 217 -6.71 -0.83 -2.83
C THR A 217 -6.52 -1.29 -4.26
N ALA A 218 -6.12 -2.55 -4.47
CA ALA A 218 -5.82 -3.09 -5.78
C ALA A 218 -7.04 -3.11 -6.71
N GLY A 219 -6.75 -3.03 -8.00
CA GLY A 219 -7.75 -3.05 -9.05
C GLY A 219 -7.14 -2.68 -10.40
N VAL A 220 -7.95 -2.24 -11.34
CA VAL A 220 -7.50 -1.98 -12.72
C VAL A 220 -7.68 -0.52 -13.12
N GLY A 221 -6.81 -0.03 -14.01
CA GLY A 221 -6.86 1.31 -14.58
C GLY A 221 -5.49 1.82 -15.02
N ASP A 222 -5.17 3.09 -14.71
CA ASP A 222 -3.87 3.69 -14.99
C ASP A 222 -2.77 3.07 -14.11
N PRO A 223 -1.75 2.43 -14.70
CA PRO A 223 -0.68 1.80 -13.94
C PRO A 223 0.32 2.78 -13.30
N ALA A 224 0.24 4.06 -13.56
CA ALA A 224 1.18 5.06 -13.05
C ALA A 224 1.21 5.15 -11.51
N CYS A 225 0.11 4.80 -10.82
CA CYS A 225 0.07 4.83 -9.36
C CYS A 225 1.04 3.84 -8.70
N ASP A 226 1.44 2.76 -9.38
CA ASP A 226 2.41 1.81 -8.85
C ASP A 226 3.86 2.31 -8.92
N ALA A 227 4.10 3.54 -9.43
CA ALA A 227 5.40 4.19 -9.35
C ALA A 227 5.70 4.83 -7.97
N ILE A 228 4.75 4.85 -7.04
CA ILE A 228 4.87 5.40 -5.67
C ILE A 228 6.16 4.99 -4.93
N PRO A 229 6.66 3.73 -5.00
CA PRO A 229 7.92 3.31 -4.37
C PRO A 229 9.11 4.23 -4.66
N ALA A 230 9.15 4.78 -5.87
CA ALA A 230 10.23 5.63 -6.33
C ALA A 230 10.50 6.82 -5.39
N TRP A 231 9.47 7.42 -4.80
CA TRP A 231 9.60 8.62 -3.96
C TRP A 231 9.25 8.39 -2.49
N THR A 232 8.72 7.22 -2.15
CA THR A 232 8.39 6.92 -0.76
C THR A 232 9.53 6.24 -0.02
N PHE A 233 10.35 5.41 -0.67
CA PHE A 233 11.45 4.73 0.01
C PHE A 233 12.67 4.37 -0.85
N LEU A 234 12.61 4.35 -2.18
CA LEU A 234 13.78 4.04 -2.99
C LEU A 234 14.79 5.19 -3.02
N SER A 235 16.08 4.86 -3.13
CA SER A 235 17.15 5.83 -3.40
C SER A 235 17.02 6.37 -4.85
N ALA A 236 17.72 7.46 -5.16
CA ALA A 236 17.75 7.98 -6.53
C ALA A 236 18.26 6.94 -7.55
N GLU A 237 19.18 6.08 -7.15
CA GLU A 237 19.72 5.01 -8.00
C GLU A 237 18.75 3.84 -8.10
N GLY A 238 18.15 3.42 -6.98
CA GLY A 238 17.07 2.44 -6.94
C GLY A 238 15.87 2.90 -7.78
N ARG A 239 15.53 4.19 -7.74
CA ARG A 239 14.48 4.83 -8.54
C ARG A 239 14.70 4.60 -10.05
N ARG A 240 15.91 4.83 -10.56
CA ARG A 240 16.26 4.57 -11.96
C ARG A 240 16.12 3.09 -12.32
N THR A 241 16.62 2.20 -11.44
CA THR A 241 16.50 0.75 -11.63
C THR A 241 15.04 0.31 -11.66
N PHE A 242 14.22 0.82 -10.73
CA PHE A 242 12.78 0.51 -10.65
C PHE A 242 12.03 1.00 -11.89
N ARG A 243 12.28 2.24 -12.35
CA ARG A 243 11.68 2.78 -13.57
C ARG A 243 11.95 1.89 -14.77
N ALA A 244 13.21 1.51 -14.97
CA ALA A 244 13.63 0.67 -16.09
C ALA A 244 13.01 -0.74 -16.01
N ALA A 245 13.08 -1.41 -14.85
CA ALA A 245 12.55 -2.75 -14.66
C ALA A 245 11.00 -2.79 -14.71
N GLY A 246 10.34 -1.74 -14.23
CA GLY A 246 8.89 -1.58 -14.26
C GLY A 246 8.33 -1.08 -15.59
N GLY A 247 9.21 -0.75 -16.57
CA GLY A 247 8.78 -0.32 -17.90
C GLY A 247 7.93 0.96 -17.90
N PHE A 248 8.22 1.90 -16.99
CA PHE A 248 7.50 3.18 -16.96
C PHE A 248 8.04 4.13 -18.02
N ASP A 249 7.19 4.53 -18.97
CA ASP A 249 7.48 5.62 -19.89
C ASP A 249 7.47 6.98 -19.18
N ASP A 250 7.85 8.04 -19.89
CA ASP A 250 7.96 9.39 -19.32
C ASP A 250 6.63 9.90 -18.79
N ALA A 251 5.53 9.67 -19.50
CA ALA A 251 4.20 10.13 -19.13
C ALA A 251 3.68 9.37 -17.89
N ALA A 252 3.83 8.04 -17.85
CA ALA A 252 3.47 7.23 -16.69
C ALA A 252 4.33 7.60 -15.47
N TRP A 253 5.63 7.86 -15.68
CA TRP A 253 6.53 8.27 -14.62
C TRP A 253 6.14 9.62 -14.02
N ALA A 254 5.85 10.61 -14.88
CA ALA A 254 5.41 11.93 -14.41
C ALA A 254 4.07 11.87 -13.68
N ARG A 255 3.09 11.07 -14.16
CA ARG A 255 1.85 10.84 -13.39
C ARG A 255 2.11 10.11 -12.07
N GLY A 256 3.08 9.19 -12.04
CA GLY A 256 3.53 8.50 -10.83
C GLY A 256 4.09 9.45 -9.77
N ARG A 257 4.88 10.47 -10.19
CA ARG A 257 5.30 11.58 -9.31
C ARG A 257 4.11 12.29 -8.70
N GLY A 258 3.08 12.57 -9.51
CA GLY A 258 1.83 13.14 -9.02
C GLY A 258 1.17 12.26 -7.98
N TRP A 259 1.12 10.94 -8.18
CA TRP A 259 0.58 10.01 -7.19
C TRP A 259 1.36 10.03 -5.88
N ALA A 260 2.69 10.16 -5.90
CA ALA A 260 3.50 10.33 -4.70
C ALA A 260 3.18 11.65 -3.97
N LEU A 261 2.89 12.74 -4.68
CA LEU A 261 2.49 14.01 -4.06
C LEU A 261 1.14 13.93 -3.33
N THR A 262 0.26 12.98 -3.66
CA THR A 262 -1.02 12.81 -2.93
C THR A 262 -0.81 12.46 -1.46
N PHE A 263 0.37 11.97 -1.07
CA PHE A 263 0.70 11.69 0.34
C PHE A 263 0.86 12.94 1.20
N VAL A 264 0.84 14.15 0.60
CA VAL A 264 0.75 15.41 1.36
C VAL A 264 -0.44 15.42 2.34
N SER A 265 -1.54 14.75 1.99
CA SER A 265 -2.69 14.60 2.86
C SER A 265 -2.37 13.88 4.17
N GLY A 266 -1.44 12.94 4.15
CA GLY A 266 -1.01 12.19 5.33
C GLY A 266 -0.26 13.03 6.36
N ILE A 267 0.38 14.12 5.95
CA ILE A 267 1.22 14.95 6.82
C ILE A 267 0.41 15.52 7.97
N ASP A 268 -0.67 16.20 7.68
CA ASP A 268 -1.53 16.83 8.70
C ASP A 268 -2.53 15.81 9.29
N TYR A 269 -3.17 15.01 8.45
CA TYR A 269 -4.18 14.03 8.90
C TYR A 269 -3.63 13.04 9.95
N TYR A 270 -2.40 12.56 9.76
CA TYR A 270 -1.77 11.59 10.65
C TYR A 270 -0.77 12.20 11.63
N ARG A 271 -0.62 13.51 11.67
CA ARG A 271 0.37 14.23 12.51
C ARG A 271 0.45 13.69 13.95
N HIS A 272 -0.67 13.39 14.56
CA HIS A 272 -0.77 12.98 15.97
C HIS A 272 -1.16 11.51 16.16
N THR A 273 -1.76 10.88 15.16
CA THR A 273 -2.33 9.54 15.28
C THR A 273 -1.43 8.45 14.66
N ASN A 274 -0.64 8.81 13.64
CA ASN A 274 0.27 7.89 12.96
C ASN A 274 1.50 8.67 12.40
N PRO A 275 2.49 8.97 13.26
CA PRO A 275 3.67 9.75 12.84
C PRO A 275 4.45 9.11 11.68
N VAL A 276 4.42 7.78 11.55
CA VAL A 276 5.08 7.05 10.44
C VAL A 276 4.46 7.43 9.09
N MET A 277 3.14 7.51 9.01
CA MET A 277 2.45 7.92 7.79
C MET A 277 2.62 9.42 7.51
N ALA A 278 2.67 10.25 8.53
CA ALA A 278 2.97 11.68 8.36
C ALA A 278 4.39 11.88 7.80
N GLU A 279 5.37 11.13 8.31
CA GLU A 279 6.76 11.18 7.81
C GLU A 279 6.89 10.65 6.38
N LEU A 280 6.15 9.59 6.05
CA LEU A 280 6.06 9.09 4.68
C LEU A 280 5.60 10.19 3.71
N GLY A 281 4.60 10.98 4.11
CA GLY A 281 4.12 12.13 3.34
C GLY A 281 5.18 13.19 3.12
N ARG A 282 5.87 13.62 4.20
CA ARG A 282 6.98 14.61 4.09
C ARG A 282 8.08 14.12 3.16
N ARG A 283 8.47 12.86 3.34
CA ARG A 283 9.48 12.23 2.50
C ARG A 283 9.07 12.19 1.04
N ALA A 284 7.85 11.72 0.73
CA ALA A 284 7.37 11.63 -0.64
C ALA A 284 7.42 12.99 -1.35
N VAL A 285 6.98 14.05 -0.67
CA VAL A 285 7.06 15.42 -1.20
C VAL A 285 8.51 15.85 -1.39
N ALA A 286 9.36 15.69 -0.39
CA ALA A 286 10.77 16.11 -0.45
C ALA A 286 11.53 15.40 -1.58
N GLU A 287 11.33 14.08 -1.74
CA GLU A 287 11.97 13.28 -2.80
C GLU A 287 11.48 13.67 -4.20
N VAL A 288 10.18 13.96 -4.37
CA VAL A 288 9.66 14.48 -5.63
C VAL A 288 10.26 15.83 -5.97
N LEU A 289 10.37 16.74 -5.00
CA LEU A 289 10.94 18.08 -5.23
C LEU A 289 12.45 18.05 -5.46
N ALA A 290 13.15 17.08 -4.90
CA ALA A 290 14.58 16.88 -5.13
C ALA A 290 14.90 16.18 -6.44
N ASP A 291 13.96 15.45 -7.03
CA ASP A 291 14.13 14.67 -8.25
C ASP A 291 14.13 15.57 -9.49
N ARG A 292 15.34 15.90 -9.98
CA ARG A 292 15.54 16.77 -11.14
C ARG A 292 15.55 16.05 -12.48
N ASP A 293 15.58 14.69 -12.43
CA ASP A 293 15.70 13.82 -13.61
C ASP A 293 14.35 13.25 -14.06
N GLY A 294 13.25 13.82 -13.57
CA GLY A 294 11.88 13.36 -13.81
C GLY A 294 11.22 13.92 -15.06
#